data_2c141c8e6a730a9e05fe97cf61acb8c5
#
_entry.id   2c141c8e6a730a9e05fe97cf61acb8c5
#
_cell.length_a   1.000
_cell.length_b   1.000
_cell.length_c   1.000
_cell.angle_alpha   90.00
_cell.angle_beta   90.00
_cell.angle_gamma   90.00
#
_symmetry.space_group_name_H-M   'P 1'
#
loop_
_entity.id
_entity.type
_entity.pdbx_description
1 polymer ?
#
loop_
_entity_poly.entity_id
_entity_poly.type
_entity_poly.pdbx_seq_one_letter_code
_entity_poly.pdbx_strand_id
1 'polypeptide(L)'
;MPSPEMQAVIEAFRERRKVRAGQAPPPLSQVRAAFAPALRRHPIPDDVRVTAVNAGGVAAHWLSAPGADSDRVLMFVHGGGYSIGSLGSHGELAARLGRAAGMRVLFPEYRLAPEHPFPAAPEDIFAVWRWLRTDAGVAAKNIVLAGDSAGGGLIAGLLLRLRDAGAELPAAAALLSPVLDLTVSGASVVERVDDDPVFTPNMLRGIATVYLAGANPHVPLASPLFADLSGLPPLLIQVGGAELLLSDAERFAAAAAAAGVDVTLEVGAGLPHVYQTALGTPEAAAATEQLAEFIAARIPVSH
;
A
#
# COMPACT_ATOMS: atom_id res chain seq x y z
N MET A 1 17.18 11.75 12.04
CA MET A 1 16.31 11.44 13.22
C MET A 1 14.91 11.94 12.92
N PRO A 2 13.86 11.23 13.31
CA PRO A 2 12.49 11.68 13.12
C PRO A 2 12.24 13.07 13.75
N SER A 3 11.34 13.85 13.12
CA SER A 3 10.91 15.15 13.66
C SER A 3 10.20 15.01 15.01
N PRO A 4 10.06 16.08 15.81
CA PRO A 4 9.32 16.03 17.07
C PRO A 4 7.88 15.54 16.87
N GLU A 5 7.21 15.93 15.78
CA GLU A 5 5.85 15.51 15.41
C GLU A 5 5.81 14.00 15.15
N MET A 6 6.77 13.48 14.39
CA MET A 6 6.88 12.06 14.11
C MET A 6 7.26 11.26 15.36
N GLN A 7 8.10 11.79 16.24
CA GLN A 7 8.42 11.16 17.53
C GLN A 7 7.17 10.99 18.39
N ALA A 8 6.27 11.98 18.41
CA ALA A 8 5.00 11.88 19.12
C ALA A 8 4.12 10.76 18.54
N VAL A 9 4.11 10.58 17.22
CA VAL A 9 3.40 9.46 16.56
C VAL A 9 4.00 8.12 16.95
N ILE A 10 5.32 7.99 16.92
CA ILE A 10 6.05 6.77 17.32
C ILE A 10 5.74 6.41 18.77
N GLU A 11 5.80 7.39 19.68
CA GLU A 11 5.51 7.14 21.09
C GLU A 11 4.06 6.72 21.31
N ALA A 12 3.10 7.31 20.60
CA ALA A 12 1.71 6.88 20.67
C ALA A 12 1.51 5.41 20.21
N PHE A 13 2.28 4.94 19.21
CA PHE A 13 2.27 3.53 18.83
C PHE A 13 2.90 2.64 19.91
N ARG A 14 4.03 3.05 20.48
CA ARG A 14 4.71 2.32 21.57
C ARG A 14 3.79 2.15 22.80
N GLU A 15 3.12 3.21 23.20
CA GLU A 15 2.17 3.16 24.32
C GLU A 15 1.00 2.20 24.03
N ARG A 16 0.43 2.23 22.83
CA ARG A 16 -0.62 1.27 22.42
C ARG A 16 -0.11 -0.17 22.45
N ARG A 17 1.15 -0.40 22.01
CA ARG A 17 1.79 -1.73 22.04
C ARG A 17 1.97 -2.19 23.48
N LYS A 18 2.43 -1.33 24.41
CA LYS A 18 2.57 -1.63 25.85
C LYS A 18 1.24 -2.02 26.48
N VAL A 19 0.19 -1.22 26.24
CA VAL A 19 -1.16 -1.49 26.79
C VAL A 19 -1.70 -2.84 26.32
N ARG A 20 -1.36 -3.27 25.09
CA ARG A 20 -1.80 -4.57 24.53
C ARG A 20 -0.89 -5.74 24.88
N ALA A 21 0.29 -5.49 25.42
CA ALA A 21 1.24 -6.55 25.77
C ALA A 21 0.62 -7.52 26.80
N GLY A 22 0.69 -8.82 26.51
CA GLY A 22 0.13 -9.87 27.35
C GLY A 22 -1.39 -10.04 27.28
N GLN A 23 -2.10 -9.23 26.51
CA GLN A 23 -3.53 -9.40 26.29
C GLN A 23 -3.80 -10.32 25.09
N ALA A 24 -4.88 -11.08 25.14
CA ALA A 24 -5.36 -11.80 23.96
C ALA A 24 -5.73 -10.78 22.85
N PRO A 25 -5.45 -11.10 21.59
CA PRO A 25 -5.85 -10.21 20.50
C PRO A 25 -7.37 -10.01 20.52
N PRO A 26 -7.85 -8.76 20.35
CA PRO A 26 -9.28 -8.51 20.31
C PRO A 26 -9.92 -9.20 19.09
N PRO A 27 -11.21 -9.54 19.16
CA PRO A 27 -11.94 -10.06 18.01
C PRO A 27 -11.80 -9.13 16.79
N LEU A 28 -11.67 -9.70 15.59
CA LEU A 28 -11.45 -8.92 14.35
C LEU A 28 -12.54 -7.86 14.12
N SER A 29 -13.80 -8.16 14.48
CA SER A 29 -14.90 -7.20 14.42
C SER A 29 -14.63 -5.93 15.25
N GLN A 30 -14.04 -6.08 16.44
CA GLN A 30 -13.63 -4.94 17.28
C GLN A 30 -12.44 -4.21 16.66
N VAL A 31 -11.47 -4.92 16.07
CA VAL A 31 -10.34 -4.31 15.36
C VAL A 31 -10.85 -3.47 14.22
N ARG A 32 -11.73 -4.00 13.37
CA ARG A 32 -12.35 -3.27 12.25
C ARG A 32 -13.14 -2.05 12.71
N ALA A 33 -13.95 -2.20 13.75
CA ALA A 33 -14.74 -1.10 14.32
C ALA A 33 -13.87 0.02 14.91
N ALA A 34 -12.69 -0.31 15.45
CA ALA A 34 -11.75 0.66 16.02
C ALA A 34 -10.79 1.26 14.97
N PHE A 35 -10.50 0.53 13.89
CA PHE A 35 -9.50 0.92 12.90
C PHE A 35 -9.94 2.15 12.10
N ALA A 36 -11.13 2.14 11.53
CA ALA A 36 -11.66 3.26 10.77
C ALA A 36 -11.79 4.55 11.61
N PRO A 37 -12.37 4.55 12.84
CA PRO A 37 -12.39 5.74 13.68
C PRO A 37 -11.01 6.21 14.14
N ALA A 38 -10.04 5.30 14.36
CA ALA A 38 -8.69 5.68 14.77
C ALA A 38 -7.94 6.46 13.68
N LEU A 39 -8.21 6.15 12.42
CA LEU A 39 -7.65 6.85 11.25
C LEU A 39 -8.53 8.01 10.78
N ARG A 40 -9.80 8.11 11.20
CA ARG A 40 -10.68 9.29 10.96
C ARG A 40 -10.20 10.59 11.62
N ARG A 41 -9.07 10.59 12.32
CA ARG A 41 -8.45 11.85 12.78
C ARG A 41 -8.17 12.81 11.62
N HIS A 42 -8.06 12.26 10.42
CA HIS A 42 -7.84 13.00 9.19
C HIS A 42 -8.90 12.55 8.16
N PRO A 43 -10.07 13.21 8.12
CA PRO A 43 -11.09 12.91 7.12
C PRO A 43 -10.57 13.27 5.72
N ILE A 44 -11.19 12.67 4.72
CA ILE A 44 -11.00 13.13 3.33
C ILE A 44 -11.36 14.61 3.29
N PRO A 45 -10.53 15.49 2.70
CA PRO A 45 -10.84 16.91 2.62
C PRO A 45 -12.20 17.18 1.96
N ASP A 46 -12.98 18.14 2.51
CA ASP A 46 -14.35 18.43 2.08
C ASP A 46 -14.46 18.85 0.59
N ASP A 47 -13.38 19.37 0.02
CA ASP A 47 -13.30 19.76 -1.39
C ASP A 47 -13.00 18.59 -2.34
N VAL A 48 -12.73 17.39 -1.81
CA VAL A 48 -12.54 16.17 -2.62
C VAL A 48 -13.89 15.50 -2.87
N ARG A 49 -14.31 15.46 -4.13
CA ARG A 49 -15.53 14.76 -4.50
C ARG A 49 -15.29 13.25 -4.46
N VAL A 50 -16.13 12.55 -3.67
CA VAL A 50 -16.15 11.08 -3.58
C VAL A 50 -17.37 10.55 -4.32
N THR A 51 -17.16 9.61 -5.24
CA THR A 51 -18.26 9.01 -6.03
C THR A 51 -18.10 7.49 -6.04
N ALA A 52 -19.10 6.77 -5.57
CA ALA A 52 -19.09 5.30 -5.59
C ALA A 52 -19.24 4.77 -7.03
N VAL A 53 -18.58 3.66 -7.30
CA VAL A 53 -18.64 2.96 -8.59
C VAL A 53 -18.51 1.46 -8.38
N ASN A 54 -19.08 0.66 -9.30
CA ASN A 54 -18.80 -0.77 -9.39
C ASN A 54 -17.72 -0.98 -10.46
N ALA A 55 -16.53 -1.37 -10.02
CA ALA A 55 -15.38 -1.58 -10.88
C ALA A 55 -15.17 -3.06 -11.18
N GLY A 56 -15.89 -3.59 -12.17
CA GLY A 56 -15.78 -4.98 -12.57
C GLY A 56 -16.31 -5.98 -11.54
N GLY A 57 -17.35 -5.62 -10.80
CA GLY A 57 -17.96 -6.41 -9.72
C GLY A 57 -17.44 -6.05 -8.32
N VAL A 58 -16.40 -5.23 -8.23
CA VAL A 58 -15.82 -4.76 -6.96
C VAL A 58 -16.32 -3.36 -6.65
N ALA A 59 -16.80 -3.14 -5.43
CA ALA A 59 -17.13 -1.80 -4.95
C ALA A 59 -15.87 -0.93 -4.96
N ALA A 60 -15.96 0.29 -5.46
CA ALA A 60 -14.84 1.20 -5.50
C ALA A 60 -15.33 2.66 -5.40
N HIS A 61 -14.39 3.57 -5.21
CA HIS A 61 -14.68 5.00 -5.12
C HIS A 61 -13.72 5.79 -6.01
N TRP A 62 -14.28 6.74 -6.76
CA TRP A 62 -13.51 7.82 -7.34
C TRP A 62 -13.33 8.93 -6.33
N LEU A 63 -12.09 9.40 -6.14
CA LEU A 63 -11.76 10.58 -5.37
C LEU A 63 -11.16 11.61 -6.35
N SER A 64 -11.78 12.77 -6.42
CA SER A 64 -11.36 13.84 -7.34
C SER A 64 -11.16 15.13 -6.56
N ALA A 65 -9.90 15.52 -6.37
CA ALA A 65 -9.58 16.85 -5.84
C ALA A 65 -9.85 17.91 -6.92
N PRO A 66 -10.06 19.17 -6.56
CA PRO A 66 -10.16 20.27 -7.53
C PRO A 66 -8.91 20.31 -8.44
N GLY A 67 -9.15 20.42 -9.76
CA GLY A 67 -8.07 20.46 -10.76
C GLY A 67 -7.41 19.11 -11.08
N ALA A 68 -7.86 18.01 -10.50
CA ALA A 68 -7.36 16.69 -10.86
C ALA A 68 -7.70 16.34 -12.32
N ASP A 69 -6.70 15.87 -13.06
CA ASP A 69 -6.85 15.40 -14.44
C ASP A 69 -7.71 14.12 -14.46
N SER A 70 -8.78 14.15 -15.25
CA SER A 70 -9.71 13.01 -15.38
C SER A 70 -9.14 11.82 -16.16
N ASP A 71 -8.15 12.04 -17.01
CA ASP A 71 -7.57 11.03 -17.89
C ASP A 71 -6.37 10.33 -17.23
N ARG A 72 -5.87 10.88 -16.12
CA ARG A 72 -4.76 10.34 -15.33
C ARG A 72 -5.31 9.74 -14.03
N VAL A 73 -5.00 8.48 -13.78
CA VAL A 73 -5.56 7.73 -12.65
C VAL A 73 -4.48 7.18 -11.74
N LEU A 74 -4.57 7.50 -10.46
CA LEU A 74 -3.88 6.81 -9.38
C LEU A 74 -4.81 5.72 -8.84
N MET A 75 -4.58 4.45 -9.13
CA MET A 75 -5.30 3.36 -8.47
C MET A 75 -4.61 3.07 -7.14
N PHE A 76 -5.27 3.44 -6.04
CA PHE A 76 -4.71 3.27 -4.68
C PHE A 76 -5.34 2.07 -3.98
N VAL A 77 -4.51 1.10 -3.58
CA VAL A 77 -4.91 -0.13 -2.88
C VAL A 77 -4.47 -0.04 -1.42
N HIS A 78 -5.45 -0.04 -0.51
CA HIS A 78 -5.20 0.17 0.91
C HIS A 78 -4.53 -1.03 1.60
N GLY A 79 -3.80 -0.73 2.69
CA GLY A 79 -3.24 -1.71 3.60
C GLY A 79 -4.24 -2.25 4.62
N GLY A 80 -3.71 -2.84 5.70
CA GLY A 80 -4.50 -3.41 6.78
C GLY A 80 -4.40 -4.93 6.90
N GLY A 81 -3.27 -5.52 6.50
CA GLY A 81 -3.00 -6.95 6.67
C GLY A 81 -4.04 -7.83 5.97
N TYR A 82 -4.58 -7.40 4.85
CA TYR A 82 -5.63 -8.08 4.07
C TYR A 82 -6.93 -8.35 4.82
N SER A 83 -7.05 -7.91 6.08
CA SER A 83 -8.18 -8.25 6.96
C SER A 83 -8.96 -7.03 7.45
N ILE A 84 -8.38 -5.84 7.35
CA ILE A 84 -8.97 -4.55 7.73
C ILE A 84 -8.66 -3.51 6.66
N GLY A 85 -9.20 -2.33 6.80
CA GLY A 85 -9.03 -1.24 5.85
C GLY A 85 -10.29 -0.94 5.07
N SER A 86 -10.41 0.29 4.61
CA SER A 86 -11.53 0.82 3.82
C SER A 86 -11.23 2.26 3.40
N LEU A 87 -12.10 2.85 2.58
CA LEU A 87 -12.07 4.29 2.30
C LEU A 87 -12.08 5.13 3.59
N GLY A 88 -12.83 4.70 4.61
CA GLY A 88 -12.90 5.39 5.89
C GLY A 88 -11.57 5.42 6.66
N SER A 89 -10.62 4.55 6.35
CA SER A 89 -9.32 4.49 7.01
C SER A 89 -8.17 5.05 6.18
N HIS A 90 -8.20 4.93 4.85
CA HIS A 90 -7.09 5.32 3.96
C HIS A 90 -7.48 6.41 2.96
N GLY A 91 -8.73 6.89 2.99
CA GLY A 91 -9.23 7.85 2.00
C GLY A 91 -8.49 9.18 2.04
N GLU A 92 -8.04 9.65 3.22
CA GLU A 92 -7.21 10.86 3.32
C GLU A 92 -5.87 10.67 2.60
N LEU A 93 -5.15 9.60 2.91
CA LEU A 93 -3.86 9.30 2.27
C LEU A 93 -4.02 9.21 0.75
N ALA A 94 -5.01 8.45 0.28
CA ALA A 94 -5.29 8.30 -1.15
C ALA A 94 -5.62 9.64 -1.82
N ALA A 95 -6.46 10.47 -1.20
CA ALA A 95 -6.83 11.79 -1.71
C ALA A 95 -5.64 12.75 -1.75
N ARG A 96 -4.80 12.74 -0.71
CA ARG A 96 -3.59 13.57 -0.61
C ARG A 96 -2.57 13.20 -1.69
N LEU A 97 -2.30 11.91 -1.89
CA LEU A 97 -1.41 11.43 -2.95
C LEU A 97 -1.95 11.79 -4.35
N GLY A 98 -3.25 11.57 -4.58
CA GLY A 98 -3.89 11.94 -5.84
C GLY A 98 -3.83 13.44 -6.12
N ARG A 99 -4.08 14.28 -5.09
CA ARG A 99 -3.96 15.74 -5.19
C ARG A 99 -2.53 16.17 -5.54
N ALA A 100 -1.54 15.65 -4.84
CA ALA A 100 -0.14 15.98 -5.07
C ALA A 100 0.32 15.59 -6.49
N ALA A 101 -0.17 14.46 -7.00
CA ALA A 101 0.11 14.00 -8.36
C ALA A 101 -0.77 14.65 -9.44
N GLY A 102 -1.77 15.47 -9.07
CA GLY A 102 -2.73 16.04 -10.01
C GLY A 102 -3.59 15.00 -10.71
N MET A 103 -3.86 13.87 -10.09
CA MET A 103 -4.58 12.72 -10.64
C MET A 103 -5.88 12.47 -9.87
N ARG A 104 -6.92 11.97 -10.56
CA ARG A 104 -8.05 11.37 -9.83
C ARG A 104 -7.65 10.01 -9.30
N VAL A 105 -8.21 9.63 -8.13
CA VAL A 105 -7.91 8.35 -7.50
C VAL A 105 -9.05 7.38 -7.74
N LEU A 106 -8.72 6.13 -8.10
CA LEU A 106 -9.62 4.99 -7.98
C LEU A 106 -9.23 4.19 -6.74
N PHE A 107 -10.17 4.06 -5.79
CA PHE A 107 -9.97 3.39 -4.52
C PHE A 107 -10.86 2.12 -4.46
N PRO A 108 -10.31 0.90 -4.67
CA PRO A 108 -11.05 -0.35 -4.53
C PRO A 108 -11.31 -0.73 -3.08
N GLU A 109 -12.53 -1.22 -2.80
CA GLU A 109 -12.91 -1.92 -1.57
C GLU A 109 -12.82 -3.44 -1.83
N TYR A 110 -11.62 -3.98 -1.87
CA TYR A 110 -11.42 -5.39 -2.15
C TYR A 110 -11.86 -6.29 -0.99
N ARG A 111 -12.21 -7.54 -1.28
CA ARG A 111 -12.65 -8.53 -0.29
C ARG A 111 -11.55 -8.86 0.71
N LEU A 112 -11.92 -8.91 1.99
CA LEU A 112 -11.01 -9.07 3.11
C LEU A 112 -11.05 -10.50 3.70
N ALA A 113 -9.92 -10.96 4.18
CA ALA A 113 -9.81 -12.16 5.01
C ALA A 113 -10.33 -11.87 6.44
N PRO A 114 -10.76 -12.88 7.20
CA PRO A 114 -10.82 -14.29 6.86
C PRO A 114 -12.03 -14.71 6.04
N GLU A 115 -13.03 -13.82 5.83
CA GLU A 115 -14.25 -14.15 5.09
C GLU A 115 -13.92 -14.51 3.64
N HIS A 116 -12.93 -13.86 3.07
CA HIS A 116 -12.44 -14.06 1.71
C HIS A 116 -10.92 -14.13 1.72
N PRO A 117 -10.34 -15.29 2.04
CA PRO A 117 -8.89 -15.45 2.08
C PRO A 117 -8.27 -15.41 0.67
N PHE A 118 -6.96 -15.50 0.59
CA PHE A 118 -6.23 -15.65 -0.66
C PHE A 118 -6.84 -16.77 -1.53
N PRO A 119 -7.07 -16.53 -2.84
CA PRO A 119 -6.65 -15.38 -3.63
C PRO A 119 -7.72 -14.29 -3.87
N ALA A 120 -8.74 -14.14 -3.02
CA ALA A 120 -9.87 -13.23 -3.28
C ALA A 120 -9.44 -11.77 -3.52
N ALA A 121 -8.57 -11.21 -2.69
CA ALA A 121 -8.07 -9.85 -2.87
C ALA A 121 -7.29 -9.65 -4.18
N PRO A 122 -6.29 -10.49 -4.56
CA PRO A 122 -5.65 -10.43 -5.88
C PRO A 122 -6.62 -10.50 -7.06
N GLU A 123 -7.66 -11.33 -6.97
CA GLU A 123 -8.69 -11.43 -8.03
C GLU A 123 -9.50 -10.14 -8.16
N ASP A 124 -9.86 -9.52 -7.04
CA ASP A 124 -10.60 -8.26 -7.04
C ASP A 124 -9.76 -7.14 -7.63
N ILE A 125 -8.49 -7.01 -7.22
CA ILE A 125 -7.59 -5.96 -7.73
C ILE A 125 -7.34 -6.14 -9.24
N PHE A 126 -7.23 -7.38 -9.72
CA PHE A 126 -7.15 -7.65 -11.14
C PHE A 126 -8.46 -7.32 -11.89
N ALA A 127 -9.62 -7.59 -11.31
CA ALA A 127 -10.91 -7.24 -11.90
C ALA A 127 -11.07 -5.71 -12.03
N VAL A 128 -10.66 -4.95 -10.99
CA VAL A 128 -10.65 -3.48 -11.00
C VAL A 128 -9.70 -2.94 -12.07
N TRP A 129 -8.49 -3.48 -12.20
CA TRP A 129 -7.57 -3.10 -13.28
C TRP A 129 -8.19 -3.33 -14.66
N ARG A 130 -8.77 -4.50 -14.91
CA ARG A 130 -9.42 -4.80 -16.19
C ARG A 130 -10.53 -3.80 -16.48
N TRP A 131 -11.42 -3.56 -15.52
CA TRP A 131 -12.50 -2.60 -15.65
C TRP A 131 -11.97 -1.19 -15.96
N LEU A 132 -10.92 -0.76 -15.28
CA LEU A 132 -10.29 0.56 -15.50
C LEU A 132 -9.78 0.69 -16.94
N ARG A 133 -9.25 -0.41 -17.50
CA ARG A 133 -8.72 -0.46 -18.88
C ARG A 133 -9.81 -0.59 -19.93
N THR A 134 -10.83 -1.43 -19.73
CA THR A 134 -11.84 -1.78 -20.75
C THR A 134 -13.07 -0.89 -20.68
N ASP A 135 -13.66 -0.75 -19.49
CA ASP A 135 -14.96 -0.09 -19.32
C ASP A 135 -14.79 1.42 -19.04
N ALA A 136 -13.82 1.78 -18.19
CA ALA A 136 -13.48 3.18 -17.94
C ALA A 136 -12.59 3.79 -19.03
N GLY A 137 -12.00 2.97 -19.91
CA GLY A 137 -11.25 3.41 -21.09
C GLY A 137 -9.92 4.11 -20.80
N VAL A 138 -9.37 3.99 -19.60
CA VAL A 138 -8.12 4.68 -19.22
C VAL A 138 -6.92 3.94 -19.84
N ALA A 139 -6.09 4.65 -20.60
CA ALA A 139 -4.87 4.07 -21.18
C ALA A 139 -3.88 3.64 -20.08
N ALA A 140 -3.22 2.48 -20.22
CA ALA A 140 -2.28 1.97 -19.21
C ALA A 140 -1.18 2.97 -18.85
N LYS A 141 -0.66 3.67 -19.84
CA LYS A 141 0.35 4.73 -19.69
C LYS A 141 -0.10 5.93 -18.86
N ASN A 142 -1.41 6.08 -18.63
CA ASN A 142 -2.00 7.14 -17.82
C ASN A 142 -2.39 6.65 -16.41
N ILE A 143 -2.04 5.42 -16.06
CA ILE A 143 -2.33 4.80 -14.77
C ILE A 143 -1.02 4.66 -13.98
N VAL A 144 -1.06 5.11 -12.73
CA VAL A 144 -0.08 4.74 -11.70
C VAL A 144 -0.78 3.88 -10.67
N LEU A 145 -0.11 2.83 -10.22
CA LEU A 145 -0.58 2.01 -9.10
C LEU A 145 0.13 2.46 -7.83
N ALA A 146 -0.61 2.58 -6.73
CA ALA A 146 0.00 2.79 -5.42
C ALA A 146 -0.71 1.95 -4.36
N GLY A 147 0.03 1.58 -3.32
CA GLY A 147 -0.56 0.85 -2.21
C GLY A 147 0.37 0.79 -1.00
N ASP A 148 -0.23 0.78 0.18
CA ASP A 148 0.51 0.69 1.41
C ASP A 148 0.42 -0.71 2.03
N SER A 149 1.49 -1.17 2.69
CA SER A 149 1.50 -2.42 3.46
C SER A 149 1.00 -3.62 2.61
N ALA A 150 -0.08 -4.27 3.03
CA ALA A 150 -0.75 -5.34 2.26
C ALA A 150 -1.17 -4.89 0.86
N GLY A 151 -1.62 -3.63 0.71
CA GLY A 151 -1.96 -3.03 -0.58
C GLY A 151 -0.75 -2.94 -1.51
N GLY A 152 0.43 -2.63 -0.97
CA GLY A 152 1.69 -2.65 -1.72
C GLY A 152 2.03 -4.05 -2.24
N GLY A 153 1.80 -5.08 -1.43
CA GLY A 153 1.93 -6.48 -1.86
C GLY A 153 0.96 -6.88 -2.96
N LEU A 154 -0.32 -6.43 -2.85
CA LEU A 154 -1.33 -6.66 -3.90
C LEU A 154 -0.96 -5.97 -5.21
N ILE A 155 -0.42 -4.76 -5.16
CA ILE A 155 0.08 -4.05 -6.35
C ILE A 155 1.25 -4.81 -6.99
N ALA A 156 2.24 -5.23 -6.20
CA ALA A 156 3.36 -6.00 -6.74
C ALA A 156 2.89 -7.31 -7.39
N GLY A 157 1.96 -8.03 -6.75
CA GLY A 157 1.33 -9.23 -7.33
C GLY A 157 0.55 -8.94 -8.61
N LEU A 158 -0.18 -7.81 -8.70
CA LEU A 158 -0.87 -7.38 -9.91
C LEU A 158 0.11 -7.14 -11.05
N LEU A 159 1.23 -6.44 -10.80
CA LEU A 159 2.25 -6.17 -11.82
C LEU A 159 2.82 -7.46 -12.40
N LEU A 160 3.13 -8.44 -11.56
CA LEU A 160 3.60 -9.76 -11.99
C LEU A 160 2.56 -10.46 -12.88
N ARG A 161 1.30 -10.47 -12.46
CA ARG A 161 0.20 -11.08 -13.22
C ARG A 161 -0.01 -10.43 -14.57
N LEU A 162 0.08 -9.10 -14.66
CA LEU A 162 -0.05 -8.36 -15.93
C LEU A 162 1.11 -8.67 -16.87
N ARG A 163 2.33 -8.62 -16.37
CA ARG A 163 3.52 -8.96 -17.16
C ARG A 163 3.46 -10.38 -17.71
N ASP A 164 3.15 -11.35 -16.86
CA ASP A 164 3.10 -12.77 -17.23
C ASP A 164 1.99 -13.06 -18.25
N ALA A 165 0.91 -12.25 -18.24
CA ALA A 165 -0.14 -12.29 -19.25
C ALA A 165 0.21 -11.52 -20.55
N GLY A 166 1.38 -10.88 -20.65
CA GLY A 166 1.74 -10.02 -21.77
C GLY A 166 0.82 -8.80 -21.93
N ALA A 167 0.16 -8.38 -20.84
CA ALA A 167 -0.74 -7.23 -20.85
C ALA A 167 0.03 -5.91 -20.77
N GLU A 168 -0.60 -4.81 -21.20
CA GLU A 168 -0.02 -3.47 -21.00
C GLU A 168 0.14 -3.19 -19.50
N LEU A 169 1.32 -2.72 -19.12
CA LEU A 169 1.66 -2.34 -17.76
C LEU A 169 1.32 -0.87 -17.47
N PRO A 170 1.08 -0.49 -16.20
CA PRO A 170 0.93 0.91 -15.82
C PRO A 170 2.21 1.70 -16.07
N ALA A 171 2.12 3.02 -16.08
CA ALA A 171 3.27 3.89 -16.25
C ALA A 171 4.33 3.73 -15.15
N ALA A 172 3.88 3.47 -13.93
CA ALA A 172 4.73 3.28 -12.76
C ALA A 172 3.93 2.66 -11.60
N ALA A 173 4.63 2.25 -10.53
CA ALA A 173 3.99 1.91 -9.27
C ALA A 173 4.76 2.45 -8.06
N ALA A 174 4.04 2.79 -6.99
CA ALA A 174 4.57 3.23 -5.70
C ALA A 174 4.11 2.29 -4.58
N LEU A 175 5.07 1.71 -3.88
CA LEU A 175 4.84 0.74 -2.80
C LEU A 175 5.27 1.35 -1.47
N LEU A 176 4.32 1.56 -0.55
CA LEU A 176 4.55 2.20 0.74
C LEU A 176 4.63 1.12 1.82
N SER A 177 5.80 0.90 2.40
CA SER A 177 6.04 -0.16 3.41
C SER A 177 5.43 -1.52 3.00
N PRO A 178 5.71 -2.05 1.80
CA PRO A 178 4.97 -3.17 1.23
C PRO A 178 5.22 -4.49 1.95
N VAL A 179 4.18 -5.33 2.07
CA VAL A 179 4.30 -6.75 2.47
C VAL A 179 4.64 -7.56 1.22
N LEU A 180 5.86 -8.07 1.12
CA LEU A 180 6.34 -8.77 -0.09
C LEU A 180 6.75 -10.22 0.18
N ASP A 181 6.80 -10.62 1.46
CA ASP A 181 7.19 -11.96 1.93
C ASP A 181 6.30 -12.45 3.07
N LEU A 182 5.29 -13.23 2.76
CA LEU A 182 4.40 -13.85 3.76
C LEU A 182 4.99 -15.07 4.47
N THR A 183 6.24 -15.44 4.16
CA THR A 183 7.01 -16.41 4.99
C THR A 183 7.60 -15.75 6.23
N VAL A 184 7.59 -14.39 6.27
CA VAL A 184 8.13 -13.59 7.38
C VAL A 184 9.60 -13.92 7.64
N SER A 185 10.39 -14.06 6.56
CA SER A 185 11.79 -14.51 6.61
C SER A 185 12.82 -13.38 6.60
N GLY A 186 12.40 -12.12 6.52
CA GLY A 186 13.29 -10.97 6.45
C GLY A 186 14.16 -10.81 7.69
N ALA A 187 15.43 -10.39 7.54
CA ALA A 187 16.36 -10.17 8.66
C ALA A 187 15.82 -9.12 9.64
N SER A 188 15.17 -8.06 9.14
CA SER A 188 14.58 -7.00 9.96
C SER A 188 13.51 -7.51 10.94
N VAL A 189 12.89 -8.67 10.67
CA VAL A 189 11.92 -9.31 11.59
C VAL A 189 12.56 -9.66 12.95
N VAL A 190 13.88 -9.89 12.95
CA VAL A 190 14.66 -10.14 14.17
C VAL A 190 15.41 -8.88 14.61
N GLU A 191 16.05 -8.20 13.68
CA GLU A 191 16.94 -7.07 13.94
C GLU A 191 16.20 -5.81 14.39
N ARG A 192 14.93 -5.61 13.99
CA ARG A 192 14.10 -4.43 14.28
C ARG A 192 12.97 -4.69 15.27
N VAL A 193 12.97 -5.85 15.94
CA VAL A 193 11.88 -6.24 16.85
C VAL A 193 11.64 -5.25 17.98
N ASP A 194 12.69 -4.59 18.48
CA ASP A 194 12.61 -3.59 19.53
C ASP A 194 12.40 -2.18 18.99
N ASP A 195 12.77 -1.94 17.73
CA ASP A 195 12.64 -0.64 17.06
C ASP A 195 11.23 -0.40 16.54
N ASP A 196 10.56 -1.46 16.00
CA ASP A 196 9.24 -1.34 15.38
C ASP A 196 8.15 -1.03 16.41
N PRO A 197 7.52 0.15 16.35
CA PRO A 197 6.49 0.51 17.30
C PRO A 197 5.11 -0.09 16.94
N VAL A 198 4.95 -0.67 15.74
CA VAL A 198 3.67 -1.13 15.18
C VAL A 198 3.54 -2.64 15.26
N PHE A 199 4.51 -3.38 14.72
CA PHE A 199 4.42 -4.83 14.58
C PHE A 199 5.29 -5.59 15.57
N THR A 200 4.88 -6.85 15.78
CA THR A 200 5.73 -7.91 16.33
C THR A 200 5.82 -9.04 15.31
N PRO A 201 6.86 -9.90 15.36
CA PRO A 201 6.94 -11.06 14.46
C PRO A 201 5.71 -11.97 14.49
N ASN A 202 5.09 -12.13 15.66
CA ASN A 202 3.88 -12.94 15.82
C ASN A 202 2.66 -12.29 15.15
N MET A 203 2.56 -10.96 15.15
CA MET A 203 1.49 -10.26 14.41
C MET A 203 1.63 -10.49 12.91
N LEU A 204 2.83 -10.38 12.34
CA LEU A 204 3.07 -10.63 10.92
C LEU A 204 2.73 -12.08 10.54
N ARG A 205 3.17 -13.06 11.34
CA ARG A 205 2.81 -14.47 11.13
C ARG A 205 1.30 -14.71 11.24
N GLY A 206 0.63 -14.04 12.18
CA GLY A 206 -0.82 -14.09 12.31
C GLY A 206 -1.55 -13.55 11.08
N ILE A 207 -1.10 -12.42 10.55
CA ILE A 207 -1.62 -11.83 9.30
C ILE A 207 -1.45 -12.82 8.14
N ALA A 208 -0.26 -13.39 7.97
CA ALA A 208 0.01 -14.36 6.92
C ALA A 208 -0.90 -15.60 7.06
N THR A 209 -1.05 -16.13 8.28
CA THR A 209 -1.90 -17.31 8.54
C THR A 209 -3.37 -17.06 8.18
N VAL A 210 -3.92 -15.90 8.60
CA VAL A 210 -5.32 -15.55 8.34
C VAL A 210 -5.56 -15.31 6.85
N TYR A 211 -4.66 -14.59 6.19
CA TYR A 211 -4.79 -14.27 4.77
C TYR A 211 -4.64 -15.49 3.88
N LEU A 212 -3.61 -16.30 4.12
CA LEU A 212 -3.30 -17.46 3.28
C LEU A 212 -4.28 -18.62 3.47
N ALA A 213 -4.85 -18.78 4.68
CA ALA A 213 -5.78 -19.87 5.02
C ALA A 213 -5.27 -21.26 4.56
N GLY A 214 -3.97 -21.51 4.68
CA GLY A 214 -3.31 -22.74 4.28
C GLY A 214 -2.71 -22.75 2.86
N ALA A 215 -2.87 -21.67 2.08
CA ALA A 215 -2.19 -21.54 0.80
C ALA A 215 -0.66 -21.43 0.98
N ASN A 216 0.09 -21.85 -0.04
CA ASN A 216 1.54 -21.80 -0.02
C ASN A 216 2.04 -20.33 0.00
N PRO A 217 2.79 -19.90 1.03
CA PRO A 217 3.30 -18.54 1.12
C PRO A 217 4.30 -18.15 0.02
N HIS A 218 4.91 -19.11 -0.66
CA HIS A 218 5.87 -18.84 -1.75
C HIS A 218 5.20 -18.57 -3.12
N VAL A 219 3.87 -18.63 -3.22
CA VAL A 219 3.18 -18.29 -4.47
C VAL A 219 3.43 -16.81 -4.80
N PRO A 220 3.89 -16.44 -6.02
CA PRO A 220 4.25 -15.08 -6.40
C PRO A 220 3.15 -14.04 -6.17
N LEU A 221 1.88 -14.41 -6.36
CA LEU A 221 0.75 -13.51 -6.06
C LEU A 221 0.52 -13.25 -4.57
N ALA A 222 1.07 -14.10 -3.68
CA ALA A 222 1.01 -13.92 -2.24
C ALA A 222 2.29 -13.27 -1.70
N SER A 223 3.45 -13.68 -2.22
CA SER A 223 4.77 -13.15 -1.86
C SER A 223 5.57 -12.80 -3.10
N PRO A 224 5.37 -11.58 -3.63
CA PRO A 224 6.01 -11.13 -4.87
C PRO A 224 7.55 -11.17 -4.86
N LEU A 225 8.16 -11.16 -3.68
CA LEU A 225 9.60 -11.25 -3.51
C LEU A 225 10.22 -12.51 -4.14
N PHE A 226 9.46 -13.60 -4.26
CA PHE A 226 9.95 -14.89 -4.78
C PHE A 226 9.74 -15.05 -6.29
N ALA A 227 9.28 -14.00 -6.98
CA ALA A 227 9.08 -14.03 -8.42
C ALA A 227 10.32 -13.60 -9.20
N ASP A 228 10.35 -13.88 -10.49
CA ASP A 228 11.15 -13.12 -11.45
C ASP A 228 10.56 -11.71 -11.56
N LEU A 229 11.37 -10.68 -11.35
CA LEU A 229 10.95 -9.28 -11.37
C LEU A 229 11.28 -8.56 -12.69
N SER A 230 11.84 -9.26 -13.67
CA SER A 230 12.18 -8.68 -14.97
C SER A 230 10.94 -8.11 -15.67
N GLY A 231 11.12 -7.00 -16.40
CA GLY A 231 10.06 -6.39 -17.20
C GLY A 231 8.95 -5.66 -16.41
N LEU A 232 9.11 -5.45 -15.12
CA LEU A 232 8.21 -4.61 -14.34
C LEU A 232 8.38 -3.13 -14.71
N PRO A 233 7.34 -2.29 -14.53
CA PRO A 233 7.42 -0.86 -14.77
C PRO A 233 8.31 -0.16 -13.71
N PRO A 234 8.65 1.12 -13.87
CA PRO A 234 9.35 1.88 -12.85
C PRO A 234 8.68 1.81 -11.48
N LEU A 235 9.49 1.62 -10.43
CA LEU A 235 9.03 1.42 -9.05
C LEU A 235 9.60 2.50 -8.12
N LEU A 236 8.73 3.11 -7.31
CA LEU A 236 9.10 3.80 -6.08
C LEU A 236 8.75 2.92 -4.88
N ILE A 237 9.70 2.69 -4.01
CA ILE A 237 9.48 1.95 -2.76
C ILE A 237 9.88 2.87 -1.61
N GLN A 238 8.93 3.21 -0.73
CA GLN A 238 9.17 3.99 0.47
C GLN A 238 8.95 3.10 1.70
N VAL A 239 9.92 3.00 2.59
CA VAL A 239 9.87 2.11 3.76
C VAL A 239 10.47 2.78 4.99
N GLY A 240 9.91 2.52 6.16
CA GLY A 240 10.46 2.99 7.43
C GLY A 240 11.67 2.16 7.87
N GLY A 241 12.74 2.83 8.30
CA GLY A 241 13.97 2.15 8.76
C GLY A 241 13.82 1.46 10.12
N ALA A 242 12.72 1.71 10.86
CA ALA A 242 12.45 1.08 12.14
C ALA A 242 11.47 -0.11 12.04
N GLU A 243 10.94 -0.41 10.86
CA GLU A 243 9.90 -1.44 10.71
C GLU A 243 10.42 -2.84 10.40
N LEU A 244 9.64 -3.86 10.78
CA LEU A 244 9.96 -5.27 10.52
C LEU A 244 9.93 -5.62 9.02
N LEU A 245 9.26 -4.83 8.17
CA LEU A 245 9.16 -5.04 6.73
C LEU A 245 10.30 -4.37 5.94
N LEU A 246 11.28 -3.75 6.60
CA LEU A 246 12.42 -3.12 5.94
C LEU A 246 13.13 -4.10 4.99
N SER A 247 13.45 -5.31 5.46
CA SER A 247 14.11 -6.32 4.62
C SER A 247 13.28 -6.77 3.41
N ASP A 248 11.94 -6.73 3.50
CA ASP A 248 11.09 -7.06 2.35
C ASP A 248 11.32 -6.04 1.23
N ALA A 249 11.28 -4.74 1.58
CA ALA A 249 11.49 -3.65 0.65
C ALA A 249 12.91 -3.66 0.06
N GLU A 250 13.93 -3.83 0.90
CA GLU A 250 15.34 -3.85 0.47
C GLU A 250 15.64 -5.03 -0.48
N ARG A 251 15.20 -6.23 -0.11
CA ARG A 251 15.39 -7.46 -0.92
C ARG A 251 14.67 -7.34 -2.26
N PHE A 252 13.43 -6.84 -2.26
CA PHE A 252 12.65 -6.67 -3.48
C PHE A 252 13.24 -5.60 -4.39
N ALA A 253 13.65 -4.45 -3.83
CA ALA A 253 14.31 -3.40 -4.59
C ALA A 253 15.62 -3.88 -5.23
N ALA A 254 16.45 -4.59 -4.47
CA ALA A 254 17.70 -5.15 -4.96
C ALA A 254 17.47 -6.19 -6.08
N ALA A 255 16.49 -7.09 -5.91
CA ALA A 255 16.14 -8.09 -6.92
C ALA A 255 15.57 -7.45 -8.20
N ALA A 256 14.70 -6.45 -8.06
CA ALA A 256 14.13 -5.72 -9.20
C ALA A 256 15.20 -4.94 -9.97
N ALA A 257 16.10 -4.24 -9.27
CA ALA A 257 17.23 -3.55 -9.89
C ALA A 257 18.17 -4.52 -10.61
N ALA A 258 18.49 -5.67 -10.01
CA ALA A 258 19.29 -6.72 -10.65
C ALA A 258 18.61 -7.30 -11.90
N ALA A 259 17.28 -7.29 -11.96
CA ALA A 259 16.48 -7.69 -13.12
C ALA A 259 16.30 -6.55 -14.16
N GLY A 260 16.97 -5.41 -13.98
CA GLY A 260 16.95 -4.27 -14.94
C GLY A 260 15.75 -3.34 -14.79
N VAL A 261 15.00 -3.42 -13.69
CA VAL A 261 13.87 -2.51 -13.42
C VAL A 261 14.39 -1.17 -12.88
N ASP A 262 13.81 -0.06 -13.33
CA ASP A 262 14.05 1.28 -12.75
C ASP A 262 13.39 1.35 -11.36
N VAL A 263 14.21 1.28 -10.29
CA VAL A 263 13.76 1.26 -8.90
C VAL A 263 14.37 2.39 -8.12
N THR A 264 13.51 3.16 -7.45
CA THR A 264 13.89 4.11 -6.41
C THR A 264 13.48 3.53 -5.06
N LEU A 265 14.45 3.28 -4.16
CA LEU A 265 14.20 2.86 -2.79
C LEU A 265 14.51 4.02 -1.83
N GLU A 266 13.53 4.41 -1.04
CA GLU A 266 13.65 5.45 -0.01
C GLU A 266 13.43 4.83 1.38
N VAL A 267 14.49 4.81 2.18
CA VAL A 267 14.45 4.31 3.56
C VAL A 267 14.40 5.49 4.53
N GLY A 268 13.26 5.67 5.19
CA GLY A 268 13.07 6.71 6.20
C GLY A 268 13.75 6.33 7.53
N ALA A 269 14.92 6.89 7.82
CA ALA A 269 15.72 6.54 8.99
C ALA A 269 14.94 6.72 10.30
N GLY A 270 14.71 5.62 11.05
CA GLY A 270 13.98 5.60 12.31
C GLY A 270 12.46 5.80 12.17
N LEU A 271 11.91 5.82 10.95
CA LEU A 271 10.49 5.99 10.72
C LEU A 271 9.73 4.66 10.88
N PRO A 272 8.47 4.72 11.34
CA PRO A 272 7.63 3.54 11.55
C PRO A 272 6.95 3.07 10.26
N HIS A 273 6.28 1.92 10.34
CA HIS A 273 5.47 1.36 9.28
C HIS A 273 4.41 2.33 8.74
N VAL A 274 4.37 2.51 7.43
CA VAL A 274 3.48 3.42 6.69
C VAL A 274 3.48 4.83 7.33
N TYR A 275 4.67 5.39 7.57
CA TYR A 275 4.82 6.73 8.15
C TYR A 275 4.15 7.82 7.33
N GLN A 276 3.84 7.55 6.07
CA GLN A 276 3.09 8.42 5.18
C GLN A 276 1.68 8.73 5.70
N THR A 277 1.11 7.88 6.57
CA THR A 277 -0.22 8.13 7.19
C THR A 277 -0.17 9.16 8.32
N ALA A 278 1.00 9.55 8.76
CA ALA A 278 1.19 10.50 9.86
C ALA A 278 1.03 11.95 9.39
N LEU A 279 -0.19 12.30 8.93
CA LEU A 279 -0.51 13.65 8.45
C LEU A 279 -0.10 14.72 9.48
N GLY A 280 0.51 15.80 9.01
CA GLY A 280 1.03 16.89 9.83
C GLY A 280 2.49 16.72 10.24
N THR A 281 3.15 15.63 9.82
CA THR A 281 4.59 15.46 10.00
C THR A 281 5.37 15.86 8.75
N PRO A 282 6.58 16.46 8.89
CA PRO A 282 7.43 16.77 7.75
C PRO A 282 7.75 15.54 6.89
N GLU A 283 7.92 14.37 7.50
CA GLU A 283 8.26 13.13 6.82
C GLU A 283 7.11 12.65 5.92
N ALA A 284 5.85 12.73 6.37
CA ALA A 284 4.71 12.38 5.54
C ALA A 284 4.51 13.37 4.39
N ALA A 285 4.81 14.65 4.62
CA ALA A 285 4.79 15.67 3.57
C ALA A 285 5.86 15.41 2.51
N ALA A 286 7.11 15.19 2.93
CA ALA A 286 8.22 14.88 2.03
C ALA A 286 7.96 13.61 1.21
N ALA A 287 7.47 12.53 1.83
CA ALA A 287 7.12 11.30 1.12
C ALA A 287 6.02 11.52 0.07
N THR A 288 5.06 12.41 0.35
CA THR A 288 4.01 12.78 -0.60
C THR A 288 4.58 13.56 -1.80
N GLU A 289 5.49 14.51 -1.56
CA GLU A 289 6.19 15.26 -2.60
C GLU A 289 7.04 14.34 -3.48
N GLN A 290 7.86 13.48 -2.90
CA GLN A 290 8.70 12.52 -3.61
C GLN A 290 7.87 11.59 -4.51
N LEU A 291 6.72 11.12 -4.02
CA LEU A 291 5.80 10.33 -4.84
C LEU A 291 5.24 11.16 -6.00
N ALA A 292 4.85 12.41 -5.77
CA ALA A 292 4.35 13.29 -6.83
C ALA A 292 5.42 13.58 -7.89
N GLU A 293 6.66 13.85 -7.49
CA GLU A 293 7.81 14.03 -8.38
C GLU A 293 8.10 12.76 -9.19
N PHE A 294 8.09 11.59 -8.52
CA PHE A 294 8.26 10.31 -9.19
C PHE A 294 7.20 10.09 -10.27
N ILE A 295 5.93 10.41 -10.01
CA ILE A 295 4.84 10.29 -10.96
C ILE A 295 5.00 11.30 -12.11
N ALA A 296 5.30 12.56 -11.81
CA ALA A 296 5.45 13.63 -12.81
C ALA A 296 6.55 13.32 -13.82
N ALA A 297 7.64 12.68 -13.40
CA ALA A 297 8.71 12.25 -14.29
C ALA A 297 8.31 11.15 -15.28
N ARG A 298 7.19 10.43 -15.02
CA ARG A 298 6.76 9.26 -15.81
C ARG A 298 5.44 9.48 -16.56
N ILE A 299 4.59 10.36 -16.05
CA ILE A 299 3.38 10.81 -16.76
C ILE A 299 3.37 12.34 -16.79
N PRO A 300 3.99 12.95 -17.80
CA PRO A 300 3.98 14.40 -17.94
C PRO A 300 2.54 14.94 -18.04
N VAL A 301 2.32 16.11 -17.46
CA VAL A 301 1.03 16.82 -17.59
C VAL A 301 0.87 17.22 -19.06
N SER A 302 -0.25 16.80 -19.67
CA SER A 302 -0.62 17.31 -21.00
C SER A 302 -0.99 18.79 -20.87
N HIS A 303 -0.24 19.67 -21.53
CA HIS A 303 -0.51 21.10 -21.60
C HIS A 303 -1.61 21.41 -22.61
#